data_ea73eb7630613e4308775ad48d4f903d
#
_entry.id   ea73eb7630613e4308775ad48d4f903d
#
_cell.length_a   1.000
_cell.length_b   1.000
_cell.length_c   1.000
_cell.angle_alpha   90.00
_cell.angle_beta   90.00
_cell.angle_gamma   90.00
#
_symmetry.space_group_name_H-M   'P 1'
#
loop_
_entity.id
_entity.type
_entity.pdbx_description
1 polymer ?
#
loop_
_entity_poly.entity_id
_entity_poly.type
_entity_poly.pdbx_seq_one_letter_code
_entity_poly.pdbx_strand_id
1 'polypeptide(L)'
;MATGAKEMKRMPEYKTKRNDFLKEEYYEYTHESGLPVYVFPKKLSTSYALFATRYGSIDSRFRLAGDKEFTTVPDGIAHYLEHKMFENPNGEDTFERFARFGANANAYTSTNMTAYLFSCTSCFKENLEILLDFVTTPYFTSETVEKEQG
;
A
#
# COMPACT_ATOMS: atom_id res chain seq x y z
N MET A 1 1.03 -32.55 28.16
CA MET A 1 1.01 -32.46 26.68
C MET A 1 -0.26 -31.74 26.29
N ALA A 2 -0.18 -30.46 26.04
CA ALA A 2 -1.30 -29.64 25.60
C ALA A 2 -1.12 -29.43 24.09
N THR A 3 -1.92 -30.11 23.29
CA THR A 3 -2.03 -29.91 21.85
C THR A 3 -2.70 -28.59 21.58
N GLY A 4 -1.91 -27.59 21.22
CA GLY A 4 -2.43 -26.32 20.73
C GLY A 4 -3.18 -26.54 19.42
N ALA A 5 -4.50 -26.54 19.47
CA ALA A 5 -5.32 -26.43 18.29
C ALA A 5 -5.04 -25.07 17.64
N LYS A 6 -4.39 -25.07 16.47
CA LYS A 6 -4.31 -23.88 15.62
C LYS A 6 -5.75 -23.48 15.30
N GLU A 7 -6.20 -22.35 15.87
CA GLU A 7 -7.44 -21.72 15.45
C GLU A 7 -7.38 -21.50 13.94
N MET A 8 -8.18 -22.24 13.21
CA MET A 8 -8.37 -21.97 11.77
C MET A 8 -9.07 -20.61 11.68
N LYS A 9 -8.31 -19.56 11.38
CA LYS A 9 -8.88 -18.24 11.07
C LYS A 9 -9.93 -18.44 9.97
N ARG A 10 -11.18 -18.13 10.31
CA ARG A 10 -12.29 -18.18 9.36
C ARG A 10 -11.93 -17.29 8.18
N MET A 11 -12.04 -17.81 6.96
CA MET A 11 -11.85 -16.99 5.75
C MET A 11 -12.80 -15.79 5.80
N PRO A 12 -12.31 -14.56 5.48
CA PRO A 12 -13.18 -13.41 5.46
C PRO A 12 -14.29 -13.60 4.42
N GLU A 13 -15.47 -13.04 4.70
CA GLU A 13 -16.56 -13.02 3.74
C GLU A 13 -16.18 -12.08 2.57
N TYR A 14 -16.23 -12.61 1.35
CA TYR A 14 -15.91 -11.85 0.14
C TYR A 14 -17.03 -11.95 -0.89
N LYS A 15 -17.12 -10.94 -1.75
CA LYS A 15 -18.04 -10.90 -2.87
C LYS A 15 -17.29 -11.22 -4.16
N THR A 16 -17.84 -12.13 -4.96
CA THR A 16 -17.33 -12.38 -6.32
C THR A 16 -18.02 -11.43 -7.29
N LYS A 17 -17.23 -10.70 -8.05
CA LYS A 17 -17.67 -9.83 -9.16
C LYS A 17 -17.22 -10.45 -10.46
N ARG A 18 -18.13 -10.59 -11.42
CA ARG A 18 -17.87 -11.22 -12.71
C ARG A 18 -18.30 -10.32 -13.86
N ASN A 19 -17.48 -10.27 -14.89
CA ASN A 19 -17.81 -9.67 -16.17
C ASN A 19 -17.85 -10.78 -17.24
N ASP A 20 -19.05 -11.15 -17.66
CA ASP A 20 -19.24 -12.26 -18.61
C ASP A 20 -18.74 -11.95 -20.03
N PHE A 21 -18.70 -10.67 -20.39
CA PHE A 21 -18.17 -10.23 -21.68
C PHE A 21 -16.64 -10.38 -21.74
N LEU A 22 -15.95 -9.94 -20.69
CA LEU A 22 -14.49 -10.04 -20.57
C LEU A 22 -14.03 -11.43 -20.10
N LYS A 23 -14.97 -12.29 -19.65
CA LYS A 23 -14.69 -13.58 -18.99
C LYS A 23 -13.71 -13.42 -17.80
N GLU A 24 -13.87 -12.33 -17.09
CA GLU A 24 -13.04 -11.95 -15.96
C GLU A 24 -13.84 -11.97 -14.67
N GLU A 25 -13.17 -12.34 -13.58
CA GLU A 25 -13.72 -12.25 -12.24
C GLU A 25 -12.71 -11.68 -11.28
N TYR A 26 -13.20 -11.04 -10.20
CA TYR A 26 -12.40 -10.62 -9.08
C TYR A 26 -13.16 -10.78 -7.76
N TYR A 27 -12.41 -10.84 -6.69
CA TYR A 27 -12.94 -10.91 -5.34
C TYR A 27 -12.80 -9.55 -4.65
N GLU A 28 -13.82 -9.19 -3.90
CA GLU A 28 -13.91 -7.94 -3.17
C GLU A 28 -14.27 -8.25 -1.72
N TYR A 29 -13.48 -7.77 -0.76
CA TYR A 29 -13.82 -7.81 0.63
C TYR A 29 -13.36 -6.54 1.34
N THR A 30 -13.95 -6.26 2.50
CA THR A 30 -13.53 -5.15 3.36
C THR A 30 -12.86 -5.73 4.59
N HIS A 31 -11.60 -5.37 4.81
CA HIS A 31 -10.87 -5.72 6.02
C HIS A 31 -11.52 -5.07 7.25
N GLU A 32 -11.31 -5.62 8.45
CA GLU A 32 -11.87 -5.08 9.71
C GLU A 32 -11.45 -3.62 10.00
N SER A 33 -10.31 -3.17 9.47
CA SER A 33 -9.86 -1.77 9.51
C SER A 33 -10.65 -0.82 8.59
N GLY A 34 -11.58 -1.33 7.77
CA GLY A 34 -12.29 -0.58 6.75
C GLY A 34 -11.60 -0.54 5.38
N LEU A 35 -10.39 -1.11 5.26
CA LEU A 35 -9.66 -1.16 3.98
C LEU A 35 -10.39 -2.06 2.97
N PRO A 36 -10.80 -1.54 1.79
CA PRO A 36 -11.30 -2.38 0.71
C PRO A 36 -10.15 -3.11 0.03
N VAL A 37 -10.33 -4.41 -0.21
CA VAL A 37 -9.35 -5.28 -0.84
C VAL A 37 -9.95 -5.93 -2.08
N TYR A 38 -9.22 -5.88 -3.18
CA TYR A 38 -9.59 -6.45 -4.46
C TYR A 38 -8.55 -7.47 -4.90
N VAL A 39 -8.99 -8.67 -5.24
CA VAL A 39 -8.11 -9.75 -5.70
C VAL A 39 -8.53 -10.20 -7.09
N PHE A 40 -7.64 -10.06 -8.05
CA PHE A 40 -7.81 -10.46 -9.44
C PHE A 40 -6.97 -11.70 -9.73
N PRO A 41 -7.54 -12.92 -9.67
CA PRO A 41 -6.78 -14.12 -9.97
C PRO A 41 -6.46 -14.18 -11.47
N LYS A 42 -5.18 -14.32 -11.79
CA LYS A 42 -4.67 -14.44 -13.14
C LYS A 42 -3.73 -15.64 -13.26
N LYS A 43 -3.77 -16.33 -14.39
CA LYS A 43 -2.84 -17.42 -14.70
C LYS A 43 -1.55 -16.86 -15.31
N LEU A 44 -0.81 -16.08 -14.54
CA LEU A 44 0.45 -15.46 -14.93
C LEU A 44 1.58 -15.96 -14.02
N SER A 45 2.80 -15.93 -14.52
CA SER A 45 4.01 -16.23 -13.73
C SER A 45 4.39 -15.11 -12.77
N THR A 46 3.89 -13.90 -13.02
CA THR A 46 4.15 -12.72 -12.19
C THR A 46 2.93 -12.37 -11.36
N SER A 47 3.14 -12.16 -10.09
CA SER A 47 2.17 -11.57 -9.15
C SER A 47 2.44 -10.08 -8.99
N TYR A 48 1.38 -9.33 -8.73
CA TYR A 48 1.41 -7.88 -8.58
C TYR A 48 0.54 -7.49 -7.39
N ALA A 49 1.02 -6.56 -6.56
CA ALA A 49 0.22 -5.97 -5.52
C ALA A 49 0.38 -4.44 -5.53
N LEU A 50 -0.70 -3.74 -5.25
CA LEU A 50 -0.74 -2.29 -5.18
C LEU A 50 -1.55 -1.87 -3.95
N PHE A 51 -0.98 -0.97 -3.15
CA PHE A 51 -1.66 -0.24 -2.10
C PHE A 51 -1.80 1.22 -2.53
N ALA A 52 -3.01 1.76 -2.47
CA ALA A 52 -3.27 3.14 -2.89
C ALA A 52 -4.05 3.92 -1.83
N THR A 53 -3.73 5.21 -1.70
CA THR A 53 -4.52 6.17 -0.94
C THR A 53 -5.18 7.17 -1.89
N ARG A 54 -6.38 7.63 -1.54
CA ARG A 54 -7.09 8.71 -2.26
C ARG A 54 -6.56 10.07 -1.84
N TYR A 55 -5.28 10.28 -2.06
CA TYR A 55 -4.58 11.54 -1.82
C TYR A 55 -3.55 11.73 -2.92
N GLY A 56 -3.69 12.76 -3.73
CA GLY A 56 -2.86 13.04 -4.88
C GLY A 56 -2.49 14.52 -4.99
N SER A 57 -1.88 14.91 -6.11
CA SER A 57 -1.31 16.24 -6.30
C SER A 57 -2.35 17.38 -6.28
N ILE A 58 -3.64 17.09 -6.51
CA ILE A 58 -4.72 18.08 -6.45
C ILE A 58 -5.23 18.34 -5.03
N ASP A 59 -4.90 17.48 -4.07
CA ASP A 59 -5.46 17.51 -2.72
C ASP A 59 -4.66 18.46 -1.81
N SER A 60 -4.54 19.74 -2.21
CA SER A 60 -3.86 20.79 -1.42
C SER A 60 -4.74 21.36 -0.29
N ARG A 61 -6.05 21.07 -0.29
CA ARG A 61 -6.97 21.47 0.77
C ARG A 61 -7.97 20.37 1.08
N PHE A 62 -7.90 19.80 2.26
CA PHE A 62 -8.73 18.69 2.69
C PHE A 62 -9.15 18.80 4.16
N ARG A 63 -10.04 17.91 4.58
CA ARG A 63 -10.49 17.80 5.96
C ARG A 63 -10.63 16.32 6.31
N LEU A 64 -10.00 15.89 7.40
CA LEU A 64 -10.15 14.53 7.88
C LEU A 64 -11.53 14.34 8.55
N ALA A 65 -11.97 13.09 8.60
CA ALA A 65 -13.21 12.74 9.29
C ALA A 65 -13.12 13.11 10.77
N GLY A 66 -14.04 13.95 11.25
CA GLY A 66 -14.06 14.46 12.63
C GLY A 66 -13.44 15.85 12.83
N ASP A 67 -12.68 16.36 11.88
CA ASP A 67 -12.13 17.72 11.98
C ASP A 67 -13.21 18.77 11.71
N LYS A 68 -13.10 19.92 12.38
CA LYS A 68 -13.99 21.07 12.16
C LYS A 68 -13.49 21.98 11.04
N GLU A 69 -12.19 22.07 10.84
CA GLU A 69 -11.54 22.98 9.92
C GLU A 69 -10.83 22.24 8.78
N PHE A 70 -10.62 22.94 7.68
CA PHE A 70 -9.83 22.45 6.56
C PHE A 70 -8.33 22.66 6.83
N THR A 71 -7.54 21.64 6.53
CA THR A 71 -6.09 21.73 6.43
C THR A 71 -5.73 22.15 5.02
N THR A 72 -4.84 23.14 4.89
CA THR A 72 -4.26 23.54 3.61
C THR A 72 -2.76 23.25 3.64
N VAL A 73 -2.26 22.60 2.60
CA VAL A 73 -0.86 22.19 2.47
C VAL A 73 -0.28 22.77 1.17
N PRO A 74 1.05 22.90 1.06
CA PRO A 74 1.70 23.35 -0.17
C PRO A 74 1.42 22.39 -1.34
N ASP A 75 1.44 22.92 -2.56
CA ASP A 75 1.42 22.09 -3.76
C ASP A 75 2.65 21.18 -3.80
N GLY A 76 2.47 19.95 -4.33
CA GLY A 76 3.55 18.97 -4.40
C GLY A 76 3.71 18.09 -3.15
N ILE A 77 3.00 18.38 -2.04
CA ILE A 77 3.16 17.64 -0.78
C ILE A 77 2.87 16.14 -0.94
N ALA A 78 1.92 15.76 -1.80
CA ALA A 78 1.61 14.35 -2.04
C ALA A 78 2.80 13.59 -2.65
N HIS A 79 3.48 14.18 -3.62
CA HIS A 79 4.68 13.62 -4.25
C HIS A 79 5.87 13.63 -3.28
N TYR A 80 6.03 14.70 -2.52
CA TYR A 80 7.01 14.76 -1.46
C TYR A 80 6.82 13.63 -0.43
N LEU A 81 5.59 13.40 0.04
CA LEU A 81 5.27 12.32 0.96
C LEU A 81 5.55 10.93 0.36
N GLU A 82 5.28 10.76 -0.95
CA GLU A 82 5.61 9.51 -1.64
C GLU A 82 7.10 9.15 -1.47
N HIS A 83 8.00 10.09 -1.72
CA HIS A 83 9.44 9.90 -1.54
C HIS A 83 9.79 9.63 -0.08
N LYS A 84 9.22 10.39 0.84
CA LYS A 84 9.49 10.28 2.27
C LYS A 84 9.06 8.94 2.89
N MET A 85 8.05 8.30 2.33
CA MET A 85 7.60 7.00 2.81
C MET A 85 8.66 5.90 2.66
N PHE A 86 9.64 6.04 1.76
CA PHE A 86 10.72 5.07 1.57
C PHE A 86 11.83 5.13 2.63
N GLU A 87 11.81 6.11 3.51
CA GLU A 87 12.78 6.22 4.59
C GLU A 87 12.46 5.30 5.77
N ASN A 88 13.50 4.74 6.37
CA ASN A 88 13.40 3.83 7.50
C ASN A 88 14.27 4.30 8.68
N PRO A 89 13.87 4.00 9.93
CA PRO A 89 14.63 4.40 11.13
C PRO A 89 16.07 3.87 11.17
N ASN A 90 16.32 2.73 10.54
CA ASN A 90 17.62 2.08 10.49
C ASN A 90 18.45 2.49 9.27
N GLY A 91 17.95 3.41 8.42
CA GLY A 91 18.61 3.83 7.19
C GLY A 91 18.60 2.78 6.08
N GLU A 92 17.88 1.67 6.25
CA GLU A 92 17.75 0.63 5.23
C GLU A 92 16.87 1.12 4.07
N ASP A 93 17.30 0.90 2.83
CA ASP A 93 16.51 1.19 1.65
C ASP A 93 15.34 0.19 1.51
N THR A 94 14.13 0.70 1.45
CA THR A 94 12.92 -0.13 1.26
C THR A 94 12.98 -0.93 -0.04
N PHE A 95 13.57 -0.40 -1.11
CA PHE A 95 13.75 -1.13 -2.37
C PHE A 95 14.67 -2.33 -2.21
N GLU A 96 15.72 -2.24 -1.37
CA GLU A 96 16.59 -3.38 -1.06
C GLU A 96 15.85 -4.48 -0.31
N ARG A 97 14.90 -4.13 0.58
CA ARG A 97 14.04 -5.11 1.26
C ARG A 97 13.26 -5.95 0.25
N PHE A 98 12.63 -5.32 -0.75
CA PHE A 98 11.92 -6.01 -1.82
C PHE A 98 12.85 -6.85 -2.71
N ALA A 99 14.01 -6.31 -3.07
CA ALA A 99 14.98 -6.99 -3.93
C ALA A 99 15.49 -8.30 -3.31
N ARG A 100 15.65 -8.38 -1.99
CA ARG A 100 16.03 -9.62 -1.26
C ARG A 100 15.04 -10.76 -1.50
N PHE A 101 13.77 -10.46 -1.75
CA PHE A 101 12.73 -11.43 -2.05
C PHE A 101 12.35 -11.47 -3.55
N GLY A 102 13.23 -10.93 -4.40
CA GLY A 102 13.10 -11.01 -5.86
C GLY A 102 11.95 -10.19 -6.44
N ALA A 103 11.51 -9.14 -5.74
CA ALA A 103 10.49 -8.23 -6.22
C ALA A 103 11.08 -6.95 -6.79
N ASN A 104 10.35 -6.37 -7.75
CA ASN A 104 10.55 -5.03 -8.26
C ASN A 104 9.47 -4.13 -7.70
N ALA A 105 9.84 -3.16 -6.87
CA ALA A 105 8.94 -2.22 -6.24
C ALA A 105 8.94 -0.87 -6.97
N ASN A 106 7.84 -0.14 -6.87
CA ASN A 106 7.70 1.20 -7.40
C ASN A 106 6.64 1.98 -6.61
N ALA A 107 6.58 3.29 -6.82
CA ALA A 107 5.52 4.16 -6.35
C ALA A 107 5.22 5.23 -7.40
N TYR A 108 4.06 5.85 -7.31
CA TYR A 108 3.72 7.02 -8.11
C TYR A 108 2.65 7.87 -7.46
N THR A 109 2.72 9.16 -7.68
CA THR A 109 1.70 10.13 -7.34
C THR A 109 1.01 10.64 -8.60
N SER A 110 -0.31 10.52 -8.64
CA SER A 110 -1.16 11.08 -9.69
C SER A 110 -1.97 12.27 -9.16
N THR A 111 -2.90 12.77 -9.96
CA THR A 111 -3.77 13.89 -9.55
C THR A 111 -4.63 13.59 -8.32
N ASN A 112 -5.13 12.38 -8.18
CA ASN A 112 -6.13 12.00 -7.17
C ASN A 112 -5.75 10.80 -6.31
N MET A 113 -4.55 10.26 -6.48
CA MET A 113 -4.06 9.14 -5.66
C MET A 113 -2.54 9.07 -5.61
N THR A 114 -2.03 8.48 -4.55
CA THR A 114 -0.66 7.99 -4.44
C THR A 114 -0.70 6.47 -4.26
N ALA A 115 0.14 5.76 -4.99
CA ALA A 115 0.17 4.30 -4.99
C ALA A 115 1.58 3.76 -4.80
N TYR A 116 1.67 2.66 -4.05
CA TYR A 116 2.87 1.89 -3.76
C TYR A 116 2.64 0.46 -4.21
N LEU A 117 3.59 -0.13 -4.91
CA LEU A 117 3.37 -1.40 -5.57
C LEU A 117 4.63 -2.24 -5.68
N PHE A 118 4.45 -3.53 -5.91
CA PHE A 118 5.52 -4.42 -6.33
C PHE A 118 5.02 -5.46 -7.34
N SER A 119 5.95 -6.02 -8.08
CA SER A 119 5.78 -7.23 -8.89
C SER A 119 6.83 -8.26 -8.51
N CYS A 120 6.45 -9.54 -8.48
CA CYS A 120 7.36 -10.64 -8.16
C CYS A 120 6.95 -11.93 -8.86
N THR A 121 7.89 -12.86 -9.00
CA THR A 121 7.64 -14.22 -9.50
C THR A 121 7.62 -15.28 -8.40
N SER A 122 8.06 -14.91 -7.19
CA SER A 122 8.13 -15.75 -6.00
C SER A 122 8.00 -14.90 -4.73
N CYS A 123 7.91 -15.52 -3.57
CA CYS A 123 7.90 -14.84 -2.27
C CYS A 123 6.82 -13.73 -2.16
N PHE A 124 5.64 -13.95 -2.75
CA PHE A 124 4.57 -12.94 -2.78
C PHE A 124 4.15 -12.50 -1.37
N LYS A 125 4.08 -13.46 -0.43
CA LYS A 125 3.66 -13.17 0.94
C LYS A 125 4.66 -12.24 1.65
N GLU A 126 5.95 -12.54 1.56
CA GLU A 126 7.02 -11.77 2.16
C GLU A 126 7.05 -10.34 1.59
N ASN A 127 6.90 -10.21 0.28
CA ASN A 127 6.82 -8.91 -0.38
C ASN A 127 5.55 -8.13 -0.01
N LEU A 128 4.41 -8.81 0.16
CA LEU A 128 3.19 -8.16 0.63
C LEU A 128 3.32 -7.67 2.07
N GLU A 129 3.96 -8.45 2.96
CA GLU A 129 4.27 -8.04 4.33
C GLU A 129 5.16 -6.78 4.34
N ILE A 130 6.19 -6.71 3.48
CA ILE A 130 7.03 -5.52 3.33
C ILE A 130 6.20 -4.32 2.86
N LEU A 131 5.33 -4.48 1.84
CA LEU A 131 4.48 -3.40 1.33
C LEU A 131 3.57 -2.85 2.43
N LEU A 132 2.89 -3.73 3.17
CA LEU A 132 1.96 -3.31 4.22
C LEU A 132 2.70 -2.67 5.40
N ASP A 133 3.84 -3.21 5.82
CA ASP A 133 4.69 -2.64 6.88
C ASP A 133 5.10 -1.20 6.54
N PHE A 134 5.67 -1.01 5.38
CA PHE A 134 6.19 0.27 4.94
C PHE A 134 5.09 1.34 4.74
N VAL A 135 3.90 1.02 4.21
CA VAL A 135 2.82 2.00 4.04
C VAL A 135 2.04 2.30 5.32
N THR A 136 2.16 1.46 6.35
CA THR A 136 1.46 1.65 7.63
C THR A 136 2.36 2.13 8.77
N THR A 137 3.68 2.15 8.56
CA THR A 137 4.66 2.53 9.59
C THR A 137 5.58 3.64 9.06
N PRO A 138 5.04 4.84 8.77
CA PRO A 138 5.83 5.94 8.24
C PRO A 138 6.87 6.42 9.25
N TYR A 139 8.06 6.80 8.75
CA TYR A 139 9.13 7.36 9.56
C TYR A 139 9.51 8.75 9.05
N PHE A 140 9.26 9.77 9.88
CA PHE A 140 9.60 11.16 9.59
C PHE A 140 10.41 11.76 10.74
N THR A 141 11.51 12.44 10.44
CA THR A 141 12.26 13.27 11.38
C THR A 141 12.41 14.67 10.80
N SER A 142 12.62 15.67 11.67
CA SER A 142 12.87 17.05 11.20
C SER A 142 14.07 17.11 10.25
N GLU A 143 15.14 16.37 10.55
CA GLU A 143 16.35 16.31 9.74
C GLU A 143 16.07 15.75 8.33
N THR A 144 15.30 14.66 8.24
CA THR A 144 14.99 14.03 6.95
C THR A 144 14.01 14.87 6.14
N VAL A 145 13.11 15.62 6.80
CA VAL A 145 12.20 16.56 6.14
C VAL A 145 12.95 17.75 5.55
N GLU A 146 13.88 18.35 6.30
CA GLU A 146 14.69 19.50 5.83
C GLU A 146 15.60 19.13 4.64
N LYS A 147 16.18 17.93 4.68
CA LYS A 147 17.09 17.44 3.63
C LYS A 147 16.41 17.31 2.25
N GLU A 148 15.14 16.97 2.21
CA GLU A 148 14.38 16.80 0.95
C GLU A 148 13.81 18.12 0.41
N GLN A 149 13.81 19.21 1.20
CA GLN A 149 13.35 20.52 0.78
C GLN A 149 14.42 21.34 0.00
N GLY A 150 15.64 20.89 -0.05
CA GLY A 150 16.78 21.51 -0.77
C GLY A 150 16.98 20.90 -2.12
#